data_ba8f2b0b86168c54a9b59f613cc3ea35
#
_entry.id   ba8f2b0b86168c54a9b59f613cc3ea35
#
_cell.length_a   1.000
_cell.length_b   1.000
_cell.length_c   1.000
_cell.angle_alpha   90.00
_cell.angle_beta   90.00
_cell.angle_gamma   90.00
#
_symmetry.space_group_name_H-M   'P 1'
#
loop_
_entity.id
_entity.type
_entity.pdbx_description
1 polymer ?
#
loop_
_entity_poly.entity_id
_entity_poly.type
_entity_poly.pdbx_seq_one_letter_code
_entity_poly.pdbx_strand_id
1 'polypeptide(L)'
;MRFKEFTNIDSLRHAKVDEKPVKNFNGDYKKLSISTPPTNSSKATLAELNSLKELMSKRTSEIEDSVKAHDLDVSHAIKKYLKDKDLDYSDNDINKIVGLGSAIVRYYKNKFQRPRPYNLAEALKIDFDNMPLDSDTMKTPAYPAGHSLQSRLVANYYVEKYPNHKEGLIKAAEECGKGRLYAGWHYPSDH
;
A
#
# COMPACT_ATOMS: atom_id res chain seq x y z
N MET A 1 2.79 7.54 27.34
CA MET A 1 2.70 8.78 26.53
C MET A 1 1.39 9.48 26.82
N ARG A 2 1.38 10.75 27.25
CA ARG A 2 0.11 11.49 27.45
C ARG A 2 -0.45 11.83 26.09
N PHE A 3 -1.65 11.32 25.77
CA PHE A 3 -2.39 11.69 24.59
C PHE A 3 -2.71 13.19 24.65
N LYS A 4 -2.18 13.97 23.69
CA LYS A 4 -2.70 15.29 23.41
C LYS A 4 -4.12 15.08 22.85
N GLU A 5 -5.13 15.60 23.53
CA GLU A 5 -6.46 15.70 22.92
C GLU A 5 -6.31 16.50 21.64
N PHE A 6 -6.57 15.86 20.51
CA PHE A 6 -6.55 16.53 19.21
C PHE A 6 -7.77 17.45 19.15
N THR A 7 -7.56 18.74 19.33
CA THR A 7 -8.60 19.75 19.13
C THR A 7 -9.07 19.85 17.67
N ASN A 8 -8.27 19.29 16.73
CA ASN A 8 -8.61 19.22 15.32
C ASN A 8 -8.04 17.93 14.71
N ILE A 9 -8.91 16.96 14.45
CA ILE A 9 -8.53 15.66 13.87
C ILE A 9 -7.88 15.81 12.48
N ASP A 10 -8.19 16.84 11.72
CA ASP A 10 -7.59 17.11 10.42
C ASP A 10 -6.15 17.59 10.51
N SER A 11 -5.65 17.92 11.70
CA SER A 11 -4.22 18.21 11.92
C SER A 11 -3.38 16.95 12.18
N LEU A 12 -4.01 15.79 12.42
CA LEU A 12 -3.27 14.53 12.62
C LEU A 12 -2.48 14.19 11.36
N ARG A 13 -1.17 13.96 11.53
CA ARG A 13 -0.24 13.59 10.46
C ARG A 13 0.63 12.43 10.91
N HIS A 14 0.97 11.58 9.97
CA HIS A 14 2.03 10.60 10.17
C HIS A 14 3.40 11.28 10.08
N ALA A 15 4.40 10.77 10.79
CA ALA A 15 5.78 11.24 10.66
C ALA A 15 6.31 11.06 9.23
N LYS A 16 7.20 11.95 8.81
CA LYS A 16 7.93 11.83 7.54
C LYS A 16 8.85 10.62 7.56
N VAL A 17 9.13 10.10 6.38
CA VAL A 17 10.08 9.01 6.17
C VAL A 17 11.27 9.50 5.34
N ASP A 18 12.41 8.83 5.46
CA ASP A 18 13.59 9.16 4.68
C ASP A 18 13.33 8.95 3.18
N GLU A 19 13.56 9.99 2.40
CA GLU A 19 13.53 9.91 0.95
C GLU A 19 14.83 9.30 0.44
N LYS A 20 14.69 8.32 -0.46
CA LYS A 20 15.84 7.78 -1.19
C LYS A 20 15.81 8.32 -2.62
N PRO A 21 16.92 8.84 -3.14
CA PRO A 21 16.96 9.33 -4.51
C PRO A 21 16.67 8.20 -5.50
N VAL A 22 15.89 8.50 -6.52
CA VAL A 22 15.65 7.59 -7.63
C VAL A 22 16.86 7.65 -8.55
N LYS A 23 17.61 6.55 -8.63
CA LYS A 23 18.70 6.42 -9.60
C LYS A 23 18.12 5.93 -10.94
N ASN A 24 18.56 6.53 -12.04
CA ASN A 24 18.23 6.11 -13.42
C ASN A 24 16.74 6.20 -13.80
N PHE A 25 16.02 7.20 -13.29
CA PHE A 25 14.66 7.47 -13.75
C PHE A 25 14.68 8.66 -14.73
N ASN A 26 14.26 8.42 -15.97
CA ASN A 26 14.23 9.43 -17.04
C ASN A 26 12.96 10.30 -17.00
N GLY A 27 12.45 10.61 -15.82
CA GLY A 27 11.26 11.44 -15.67
C GLY A 27 11.26 12.19 -14.34
N ASP A 28 10.47 13.25 -14.28
CA ASP A 28 10.26 13.97 -13.02
C ASP A 28 9.02 13.44 -12.32
N TYR A 29 9.19 12.36 -11.54
CA TYR A 29 8.09 11.77 -10.76
C TYR A 29 7.47 12.75 -9.77
N LYS A 30 8.15 13.83 -9.41
CA LYS A 30 7.62 14.86 -8.50
C LYS A 30 6.53 15.71 -9.16
N LYS A 31 6.47 15.70 -10.50
CA LYS A 31 5.42 16.35 -11.29
C LYS A 31 4.21 15.50 -11.59
N LEU A 32 4.20 14.23 -11.14
CA LEU A 32 3.01 13.39 -11.33
C LEU A 32 1.82 14.00 -10.60
N SER A 33 0.71 14.15 -11.32
CA SER A 33 -0.55 14.56 -10.73
C SER A 33 -1.22 13.34 -10.10
N ILE A 34 -1.30 13.32 -8.77
CA ILE A 34 -2.06 12.31 -8.04
C ILE A 34 -3.11 13.03 -7.19
N SER A 35 -4.26 12.39 -7.02
CA SER A 35 -5.36 12.95 -6.24
C SER A 35 -4.96 13.19 -4.79
N THR A 36 -5.49 14.25 -4.17
CA THR A 36 -5.34 14.44 -2.74
C THR A 36 -6.22 13.45 -1.99
N PRO A 37 -5.71 12.75 -0.96
CA PRO A 37 -6.56 11.86 -0.17
C PRO A 37 -7.64 12.64 0.57
N PRO A 38 -8.79 12.01 0.88
CA PRO A 38 -9.83 12.65 1.70
C PRO A 38 -9.28 13.13 3.05
N THR A 39 -9.82 14.23 3.59
CA THR A 39 -9.43 14.73 4.91
C THR A 39 -9.84 13.76 6.02
N ASN A 40 -9.15 13.81 7.15
CA ASN A 40 -9.34 12.85 8.24
C ASN A 40 -10.78 12.87 8.81
N SER A 41 -11.42 14.06 8.87
CA SER A 41 -12.79 14.24 9.37
C SER A 41 -13.88 14.02 8.31
N SER A 42 -13.52 13.79 7.05
CA SER A 42 -14.51 13.69 5.97
C SER A 42 -15.41 12.46 6.11
N LYS A 43 -16.64 12.59 5.64
CA LYS A 43 -17.57 11.44 5.55
C LYS A 43 -16.98 10.28 4.75
N ALA A 44 -16.20 10.58 3.72
CA ALA A 44 -15.52 9.57 2.91
C ALA A 44 -14.53 8.76 3.77
N THR A 45 -13.66 9.41 4.53
CA THR A 45 -12.68 8.72 5.41
C THR A 45 -13.38 7.90 6.49
N LEU A 46 -14.47 8.41 7.09
CA LEU A 46 -15.24 7.66 8.09
C LEU A 46 -15.93 6.43 7.47
N ALA A 47 -16.46 6.55 6.25
CA ALA A 47 -17.02 5.42 5.51
C ALA A 47 -15.95 4.37 5.18
N GLU A 48 -14.73 4.79 4.81
CA GLU A 48 -13.60 3.90 4.59
C GLU A 48 -13.21 3.13 5.86
N LEU A 49 -13.15 3.79 7.02
CA LEU A 49 -12.87 3.11 8.30
C LEU A 49 -13.93 2.04 8.60
N ASN A 50 -15.20 2.32 8.36
CA ASN A 50 -16.27 1.36 8.56
C ASN A 50 -16.16 0.16 7.58
N SER A 51 -15.89 0.42 6.30
CA SER A 51 -15.70 -0.65 5.33
C SER A 51 -14.48 -1.52 5.64
N LEU A 52 -13.41 -0.94 6.19
CA LEU A 52 -12.25 -1.70 6.66
C LEU A 52 -12.59 -2.61 7.83
N LYS A 53 -13.41 -2.16 8.80
CA LYS A 53 -13.88 -3.03 9.89
C LYS A 53 -14.61 -4.27 9.37
N GLU A 54 -15.47 -4.09 8.36
CA GLU A 54 -16.16 -5.19 7.72
C GLU A 54 -15.21 -6.15 6.97
N LEU A 55 -14.18 -5.62 6.31
CA LEU A 55 -13.17 -6.44 5.64
C LEU A 55 -12.31 -7.20 6.66
N MET A 56 -11.86 -6.54 7.70
CA MET A 56 -11.05 -7.15 8.76
C MET A 56 -11.79 -8.30 9.47
N SER A 57 -13.11 -8.19 9.67
CA SER A 57 -13.92 -9.26 10.26
C SER A 57 -14.02 -10.52 9.39
N LYS A 58 -13.70 -10.41 8.09
CA LYS A 58 -13.68 -11.52 7.12
C LYS A 58 -12.27 -12.13 6.93
N ARG A 59 -11.29 -11.68 7.72
CA ARG A 59 -9.92 -12.17 7.65
C ARG A 59 -9.85 -13.61 8.10
N THR A 60 -9.24 -14.46 7.27
CA THR A 60 -8.95 -15.89 7.56
C THR A 60 -7.45 -16.08 7.68
N SER A 61 -7.02 -17.25 8.18
CA SER A 61 -5.60 -17.61 8.25
C SER A 61 -4.91 -17.54 6.88
N GLU A 62 -5.59 -17.96 5.80
CA GLU A 62 -5.04 -17.92 4.45
C GLU A 62 -4.83 -16.48 3.96
N ILE A 63 -5.75 -15.58 4.32
CA ILE A 63 -5.59 -14.14 4.01
C ILE A 63 -4.41 -13.58 4.81
N GLU A 64 -4.28 -13.92 6.09
CA GLU A 64 -3.15 -13.46 6.91
C GLU A 64 -1.81 -13.94 6.37
N ASP A 65 -1.71 -15.20 5.97
CA ASP A 65 -0.50 -15.76 5.38
C ASP A 65 -0.16 -15.10 4.04
N SER A 66 -1.17 -14.81 3.21
CA SER A 66 -1.00 -14.01 1.99
C SER A 66 -0.50 -12.60 2.30
N VAL A 67 -1.04 -11.94 3.34
CA VAL A 67 -0.58 -10.61 3.76
C VAL A 67 0.88 -10.64 4.19
N LYS A 68 1.29 -11.62 4.99
CA LYS A 68 2.69 -11.81 5.43
C LYS A 68 3.62 -12.05 4.25
N ALA A 69 3.23 -12.91 3.30
CA ALA A 69 4.02 -13.19 2.10
C ALA A 69 4.23 -11.93 1.25
N HIS A 70 3.18 -11.12 1.05
CA HIS A 70 3.28 -9.87 0.31
C HIS A 70 4.00 -8.75 1.09
N ASP A 71 4.03 -8.82 2.41
CA ASP A 71 4.81 -7.86 3.21
C ASP A 71 6.31 -8.09 3.05
N LEU A 72 6.73 -9.33 2.90
CA LEU A 72 8.11 -9.72 2.61
C LEU A 72 8.49 -9.48 1.14
N ASP A 73 7.56 -9.74 0.21
CA ASP A 73 7.80 -9.60 -1.24
C ASP A 73 6.53 -9.10 -1.95
N VAL A 74 6.50 -7.83 -2.33
CA VAL A 74 5.37 -7.20 -3.04
C VAL A 74 5.04 -7.86 -4.39
N SER A 75 5.97 -8.64 -4.94
CA SER A 75 5.82 -9.38 -6.19
C SER A 75 5.44 -10.86 -6.00
N HIS A 76 5.20 -11.30 -4.76
CA HIS A 76 4.96 -12.71 -4.42
C HIS A 76 3.94 -13.38 -5.35
N ALA A 77 2.73 -12.84 -5.45
CA ALA A 77 1.67 -13.43 -6.29
C ALA A 77 2.02 -13.37 -7.79
N ILE A 78 2.72 -12.32 -8.24
CA ILE A 78 3.18 -12.20 -9.63
C ILE A 78 4.21 -13.28 -9.96
N LYS A 79 5.21 -13.47 -9.09
CA LYS A 79 6.22 -14.52 -9.25
C LYS A 79 5.57 -15.91 -9.26
N LYS A 80 4.61 -16.13 -8.35
CA LYS A 80 3.83 -17.37 -8.34
C LYS A 80 3.12 -17.58 -9.66
N TYR A 81 2.40 -16.56 -10.15
CA TYR A 81 1.69 -16.63 -11.44
C TYR A 81 2.63 -16.94 -12.60
N LEU A 82 3.78 -16.26 -12.67
CA LEU A 82 4.76 -16.49 -13.75
C LEU A 82 5.29 -17.93 -13.73
N LYS A 83 5.62 -18.46 -12.54
CA LYS A 83 6.03 -19.86 -12.36
C LYS A 83 4.93 -20.84 -12.76
N ASP A 84 3.70 -20.64 -12.32
CA ASP A 84 2.56 -21.51 -12.62
C ASP A 84 2.23 -21.56 -14.14
N LYS A 85 2.68 -20.55 -14.90
CA LYS A 85 2.52 -20.44 -16.35
C LYS A 85 3.78 -20.75 -17.14
N ASP A 86 4.85 -21.22 -16.50
CA ASP A 86 6.15 -21.49 -17.10
C ASP A 86 6.71 -20.28 -17.90
N LEU A 87 6.58 -19.08 -17.28
CA LEU A 87 7.04 -17.82 -17.85
C LEU A 87 8.31 -17.34 -17.16
N ASP A 88 9.31 -16.95 -17.92
CA ASP A 88 10.57 -16.44 -17.40
C ASP A 88 10.43 -15.10 -16.69
N TYR A 89 11.09 -14.96 -15.54
CA TYR A 89 11.21 -13.70 -14.84
C TYR A 89 12.62 -13.48 -14.26
N SER A 90 12.90 -12.22 -13.96
CA SER A 90 14.19 -11.79 -13.41
C SER A 90 13.98 -11.09 -12.07
N ASP A 91 14.50 -11.65 -10.98
CA ASP A 91 14.48 -11.00 -9.67
C ASP A 91 15.23 -9.67 -9.68
N ASN A 92 16.30 -9.56 -10.48
CA ASN A 92 17.04 -8.30 -10.62
C ASN A 92 16.17 -7.18 -11.23
N ASP A 93 15.37 -7.49 -12.26
CA ASP A 93 14.48 -6.50 -12.87
C ASP A 93 13.32 -6.15 -11.94
N ILE A 94 12.73 -7.14 -11.28
CA ILE A 94 11.72 -6.91 -10.23
C ILE A 94 12.26 -5.97 -9.16
N ASN A 95 13.46 -6.23 -8.62
CA ASN A 95 14.06 -5.42 -7.57
C ASN A 95 14.33 -3.97 -8.02
N LYS A 96 14.73 -3.76 -9.27
CA LYS A 96 14.90 -2.41 -9.84
C LYS A 96 13.56 -1.66 -9.91
N ILE A 97 12.50 -2.34 -10.37
CA ILE A 97 11.15 -1.77 -10.50
C ILE A 97 10.57 -1.44 -9.11
N VAL A 98 10.70 -2.36 -8.15
CA VAL A 98 10.26 -2.15 -6.77
C VAL A 98 11.02 -1.00 -6.12
N GLY A 99 12.34 -0.92 -6.36
CA GLY A 99 13.17 0.19 -5.87
C GLY A 99 12.74 1.55 -6.41
N LEU A 100 12.41 1.62 -7.71
CA LEU A 100 11.84 2.81 -8.34
C LEU A 100 10.51 3.18 -7.70
N GLY A 101 9.60 2.23 -7.57
CA GLY A 101 8.30 2.43 -6.92
C GLY A 101 8.44 2.91 -5.49
N SER A 102 9.39 2.36 -4.72
CA SER A 102 9.67 2.78 -3.33
C SER A 102 10.04 4.27 -3.25
N ALA A 103 10.90 4.74 -4.13
CA ALA A 103 11.35 6.13 -4.11
C ALA A 103 10.21 7.10 -4.46
N ILE A 104 9.39 6.78 -5.46
CA ILE A 104 8.20 7.56 -5.83
C ILE A 104 7.21 7.62 -4.66
N VAL A 105 6.90 6.46 -4.07
CA VAL A 105 5.96 6.37 -2.94
C VAL A 105 6.42 7.21 -1.75
N ARG A 106 7.70 7.13 -1.37
CA ARG A 106 8.24 7.89 -0.23
C ARG A 106 8.09 9.39 -0.41
N TYR A 107 8.34 9.91 -1.61
CA TYR A 107 8.12 11.32 -1.91
C TYR A 107 6.65 11.75 -1.65
N TYR A 108 5.69 10.99 -2.20
CA TYR A 108 4.28 11.33 -2.02
C TYR A 108 3.77 11.06 -0.61
N LYS A 109 4.27 10.04 0.08
CA LYS A 109 3.99 9.83 1.49
C LYS A 109 4.39 11.02 2.33
N ASN A 110 5.56 11.61 2.07
CA ASN A 110 6.03 12.81 2.75
C ASN A 110 5.23 14.07 2.38
N LYS A 111 4.72 14.13 1.15
CA LYS A 111 3.87 15.24 0.70
C LYS A 111 2.51 15.25 1.42
N PHE A 112 1.89 14.10 1.59
CA PHE A 112 0.53 14.01 2.15
C PHE A 112 0.49 13.67 3.63
N GLN A 113 1.42 12.89 4.13
CA GLN A 113 1.53 12.47 5.54
C GLN A 113 0.21 11.93 6.11
N ARG A 114 -0.60 11.22 5.30
CA ARG A 114 -1.87 10.66 5.72
C ARG A 114 -1.65 9.68 6.88
N PRO A 115 -2.37 9.84 8.02
CA PRO A 115 -2.27 8.89 9.12
C PRO A 115 -2.81 7.52 8.68
N ARG A 116 -2.28 6.44 9.28
CA ARG A 116 -2.81 5.09 9.06
C ARG A 116 -4.22 4.95 9.62
N PRO A 117 -5.04 4.01 9.09
CA PRO A 117 -6.39 3.79 9.59
C PRO A 117 -6.44 3.59 11.11
N TYR A 118 -5.54 2.77 11.68
CA TYR A 118 -5.51 2.52 13.11
C TYR A 118 -5.16 3.77 13.94
N ASN A 119 -4.23 4.61 13.46
CA ASN A 119 -3.89 5.86 14.16
C ASN A 119 -5.07 6.84 14.17
N LEU A 120 -5.81 6.91 13.06
CA LEU A 120 -6.99 7.76 12.99
C LEU A 120 -8.12 7.19 13.83
N ALA A 121 -8.34 5.88 13.78
CA ALA A 121 -9.35 5.20 14.59
C ALA A 121 -9.09 5.39 16.10
N GLU A 122 -7.83 5.25 16.54
CA GLU A 122 -7.42 5.52 17.93
C GLU A 122 -7.73 6.96 18.33
N ALA A 123 -7.35 7.94 17.49
CA ALA A 123 -7.63 9.35 17.75
C ALA A 123 -9.13 9.68 17.82
N LEU A 124 -9.95 8.95 17.05
CA LEU A 124 -11.42 9.06 17.05
C LEU A 124 -12.11 8.19 18.09
N LYS A 125 -11.37 7.40 18.87
CA LYS A 125 -11.89 6.42 19.84
C LYS A 125 -12.80 5.37 19.18
N ILE A 126 -12.49 4.99 17.95
CA ILE A 126 -13.15 3.93 17.21
C ILE A 126 -12.40 2.61 17.48
N ASP A 127 -13.15 1.58 17.88
CA ASP A 127 -12.60 0.24 18.00
C ASP A 127 -12.16 -0.29 16.62
N PHE A 128 -10.86 -0.64 16.48
CA PHE A 128 -10.25 -0.97 15.20
C PHE A 128 -9.19 -2.07 15.37
N ASP A 129 -9.55 -3.28 14.98
CA ASP A 129 -8.74 -4.50 15.13
C ASP A 129 -7.87 -4.75 13.88
N ASN A 130 -6.86 -3.91 13.67
CA ASN A 130 -5.90 -4.13 12.58
C ASN A 130 -5.04 -5.37 12.84
N MET A 131 -4.59 -6.03 11.76
CA MET A 131 -3.72 -7.19 11.84
C MET A 131 -2.41 -6.84 12.56
N PRO A 132 -2.08 -7.52 13.68
CA PRO A 132 -0.84 -7.28 14.42
C PRO A 132 0.34 -7.92 13.66
N LEU A 133 1.13 -7.08 12.99
CA LEU A 133 2.39 -7.48 12.38
C LEU A 133 3.40 -6.34 12.54
N ASP A 134 4.61 -6.65 13.03
CA ASP A 134 5.71 -5.69 13.04
C ASP A 134 6.24 -5.54 11.61
N SER A 135 5.60 -4.67 10.87
CA SER A 135 5.92 -4.36 9.49
C SER A 135 6.46 -2.94 9.35
N ASP A 136 7.52 -2.77 8.57
CA ASP A 136 8.03 -1.44 8.22
C ASP A 136 7.00 -0.60 7.47
N THR A 137 6.01 -1.25 6.85
CA THR A 137 4.85 -0.59 6.25
C THR A 137 4.16 0.32 7.25
N MET A 138 3.97 -0.15 8.48
CA MET A 138 3.25 0.58 9.55
C MET A 138 3.99 1.82 10.03
N LYS A 139 5.31 1.87 9.82
CA LYS A 139 6.18 3.00 10.21
C LYS A 139 6.15 4.16 9.20
N THR A 140 5.33 4.07 8.15
CA THR A 140 5.25 5.08 7.07
C THR A 140 3.83 5.59 6.87
N PRO A 141 3.61 6.82 6.32
CA PRO A 141 2.27 7.33 6.01
C PRO A 141 1.44 6.38 5.15
N ALA A 142 0.11 6.48 5.25
CA ALA A 142 -0.79 5.59 4.52
C ALA A 142 -0.78 5.85 3.00
N TYR A 143 -0.86 7.09 2.57
CA TYR A 143 -1.08 7.46 1.16
C TYR A 143 0.19 7.93 0.45
N PRO A 144 0.42 7.47 -0.79
CA PRO A 144 -0.26 6.37 -1.49
C PRO A 144 0.16 4.98 -0.99
N ALA A 145 -0.62 3.94 -1.34
CA ALA A 145 -0.32 2.56 -0.98
C ALA A 145 0.90 2.04 -1.75
N GLY A 146 2.04 1.88 -1.04
CA GLY A 146 3.31 1.49 -1.65
C GLY A 146 3.27 0.12 -2.30
N HIS A 147 2.74 -0.87 -1.60
CA HIS A 147 2.62 -2.24 -2.10
C HIS A 147 1.76 -2.32 -3.37
N SER A 148 0.67 -1.57 -3.45
CA SER A 148 -0.19 -1.54 -4.64
C SER A 148 0.51 -0.91 -5.84
N LEU A 149 1.22 0.20 -5.63
CA LEU A 149 1.97 0.82 -6.71
C LEU A 149 3.10 -0.09 -7.19
N GLN A 150 3.89 -0.65 -6.28
CA GLN A 150 5.04 -1.50 -6.63
C GLN A 150 4.62 -2.78 -7.34
N SER A 151 3.62 -3.51 -6.81
CA SER A 151 3.11 -4.72 -7.45
C SER A 151 2.52 -4.41 -8.83
N ARG A 152 1.81 -3.28 -8.98
CA ARG A 152 1.26 -2.87 -10.26
C ARG A 152 2.34 -2.52 -11.29
N LEU A 153 3.43 -1.87 -10.88
CA LEU A 153 4.58 -1.59 -11.76
C LEU A 153 5.22 -2.89 -12.24
N VAL A 154 5.43 -3.86 -11.35
CA VAL A 154 5.97 -5.18 -11.72
C VAL A 154 5.02 -5.90 -12.67
N ALA A 155 3.72 -5.91 -12.39
CA ALA A 155 2.73 -6.53 -13.28
C ALA A 155 2.73 -5.89 -14.67
N ASN A 156 2.75 -4.57 -14.76
CA ASN A 156 2.77 -3.85 -16.04
C ASN A 156 4.02 -4.18 -16.86
N TYR A 157 5.18 -4.28 -16.21
CA TYR A 157 6.42 -4.70 -16.90
C TYR A 157 6.28 -6.09 -17.53
N TYR A 158 5.69 -7.05 -16.80
CA TYR A 158 5.46 -8.38 -17.35
C TYR A 158 4.29 -8.47 -18.33
N VAL A 159 3.32 -7.58 -18.26
CA VAL A 159 2.27 -7.43 -19.28
C VAL A 159 2.87 -7.00 -20.62
N GLU A 160 3.86 -6.10 -20.63
CA GLU A 160 4.59 -5.74 -21.87
C GLU A 160 5.34 -6.93 -22.45
N LYS A 161 5.94 -7.77 -21.60
CA LYS A 161 6.66 -8.97 -22.02
C LYS A 161 5.73 -10.12 -22.43
N TYR A 162 4.59 -10.26 -21.76
CA TYR A 162 3.61 -11.34 -21.92
C TYR A 162 2.19 -10.81 -22.07
N PRO A 163 1.82 -10.15 -23.18
CA PRO A 163 0.52 -9.48 -23.34
C PRO A 163 -0.69 -10.39 -23.17
N ASN A 164 -0.58 -11.65 -23.57
CA ASN A 164 -1.66 -12.65 -23.44
C ASN A 164 -1.94 -13.05 -21.97
N HIS A 165 -1.08 -12.67 -21.03
CA HIS A 165 -1.22 -12.94 -19.59
C HIS A 165 -1.64 -11.73 -18.79
N LYS A 166 -2.06 -10.63 -19.46
CA LYS A 166 -2.41 -9.34 -18.83
C LYS A 166 -3.37 -9.50 -17.65
N GLU A 167 -4.48 -10.19 -17.87
CA GLU A 167 -5.52 -10.33 -16.84
C GLU A 167 -4.99 -11.02 -15.58
N GLY A 168 -4.28 -12.14 -15.74
CA GLY A 168 -3.72 -12.89 -14.61
C GLY A 168 -2.65 -12.10 -13.85
N LEU A 169 -1.76 -11.38 -14.56
CA LEU A 169 -0.73 -10.56 -13.95
C LEU A 169 -1.32 -9.37 -13.16
N ILE A 170 -2.33 -8.71 -13.72
CA ILE A 170 -3.01 -7.61 -13.05
C ILE A 170 -3.74 -8.11 -11.81
N LYS A 171 -4.45 -9.24 -11.91
CA LYS A 171 -5.11 -9.87 -10.76
C LYS A 171 -4.13 -10.22 -9.65
N ALA A 172 -2.97 -10.80 -10.00
CA ALA A 172 -1.92 -11.10 -9.03
C ALA A 172 -1.39 -9.84 -8.30
N ALA A 173 -1.25 -8.71 -9.02
CA ALA A 173 -0.88 -7.44 -8.40
C ALA A 173 -1.96 -6.90 -7.45
N GLU A 174 -3.24 -7.07 -7.81
CA GLU A 174 -4.37 -6.63 -6.98
C GLU A 174 -4.48 -7.40 -5.66
N GLU A 175 -4.07 -8.68 -5.63
CA GLU A 175 -4.04 -9.46 -4.40
C GLU A 175 -3.15 -8.81 -3.33
N CYS A 176 -2.00 -8.28 -3.73
CA CYS A 176 -1.11 -7.56 -2.83
C CYS A 176 -1.80 -6.34 -2.20
N GLY A 177 -2.51 -5.53 -3.00
CA GLY A 177 -3.26 -4.38 -2.50
C GLY A 177 -4.42 -4.76 -1.59
N LYS A 178 -5.24 -5.74 -2.01
CA LYS A 178 -6.38 -6.24 -1.23
C LYS A 178 -5.96 -6.75 0.15
N GLY A 179 -4.83 -7.44 0.24
CA GLY A 179 -4.28 -7.90 1.52
C GLY A 179 -4.09 -6.75 2.52
N ARG A 180 -3.67 -5.57 2.06
CA ARG A 180 -3.49 -4.39 2.92
C ARG A 180 -4.80 -3.86 3.50
N LEU A 181 -5.92 -4.03 2.77
CA LEU A 181 -7.26 -3.65 3.27
C LEU A 181 -7.74 -4.64 4.33
N TYR A 182 -7.59 -5.95 4.09
CA TYR A 182 -7.90 -6.97 5.09
C TYR A 182 -7.08 -6.84 6.37
N ALA A 183 -5.84 -6.37 6.24
CA ALA A 183 -4.98 -6.10 7.39
C ALA A 183 -5.36 -4.81 8.16
N GLY A 184 -6.20 -3.94 7.60
CA GLY A 184 -6.53 -2.63 8.18
C GLY A 184 -5.40 -1.61 8.10
N TRP A 185 -4.44 -1.78 7.18
CA TRP A 185 -3.23 -0.96 7.10
C TRP A 185 -3.32 0.21 6.14
N HIS A 186 -4.26 0.16 5.21
CA HIS A 186 -4.51 1.19 4.20
C HIS A 186 -6.00 1.46 4.04
N TYR A 187 -6.34 2.67 3.67
CA TYR A 187 -7.71 3.00 3.23
C TYR A 187 -7.92 2.53 1.78
N PRO A 188 -9.17 2.23 1.37
CA PRO A 188 -9.48 1.97 -0.04
C PRO A 188 -8.95 3.04 -0.99
N SER A 189 -9.07 4.33 -0.64
CA SER A 189 -8.59 5.45 -1.46
C SER A 189 -7.08 5.64 -1.48
N ASP A 190 -6.30 4.83 -0.76
CA ASP A 190 -4.83 4.84 -0.85
C ASP A 190 -4.33 4.10 -2.10
N HIS A 191 -5.17 3.28 -2.72
CA HIS A 191 -4.87 2.41 -3.89
C HIS A 191 -5.21 3.11 -5.23
#